data_19d6858f0171cdf2db1c7c78f69a7e5c
#
_entry.id   19d6858f0171cdf2db1c7c78f69a7e5c
#
_cell.length_a   1.000
_cell.length_b   1.000
_cell.length_c   1.000
_cell.angle_alpha   90.00
_cell.angle_beta   90.00
_cell.angle_gamma   90.00
#
_symmetry.space_group_name_H-M   'P 1'
#
loop_
_entity.id
_entity.type
_entity.pdbx_description
1 polymer ?
#
loop_
_entity_poly.entity_id
_entity_poly.type
_entity_poly.pdbx_seq_one_letter_code
_entity_poly.pdbx_strand_id
1 'polypeptide(L)'
;PYGLWYDEVTASNLVKVNLDGDVIGESEWGINPAGYVIHSAIHEVVEDAQCVIHIHTTAGMALSCLAEGLRTETIYDAVIDGEVAYHDFEGVTLFEAEKPKLVASLGSKKMMILRNHGLLTVGRSIPEAFMFMWRLNRACEIQIAAHGASSNVLPVSDSAIAASKAAYDGLRDGDRHAEKVFNALLRKIDRIDPSYR
;
A
#
# COMPACT_ATOMS: atom_id res chain seq x y z
N PRO A 1 -0.33 17.54 1.15
CA PRO A 1 -1.02 18.77 0.73
C PRO A 1 -2.20 18.46 -0.18
N TYR A 2 -3.40 18.95 0.19
CA TYR A 2 -4.62 18.76 -0.60
C TYR A 2 -4.75 19.85 -1.66
N GLY A 3 -4.97 19.43 -2.92
CA GLY A 3 -5.09 20.35 -4.06
C GLY A 3 -3.84 20.44 -4.95
N LEU A 4 -2.77 19.70 -4.62
CA LEU A 4 -1.59 19.56 -5.47
C LEU A 4 -1.63 18.22 -6.24
N TRP A 5 -1.10 18.22 -7.45
CA TRP A 5 -0.73 16.99 -8.14
C TRP A 5 0.51 16.36 -7.51
N TYR A 6 0.72 15.07 -7.72
CA TYR A 6 1.85 14.36 -7.12
C TYR A 6 3.23 14.90 -7.51
N ASP A 7 3.38 15.44 -8.72
CA ASP A 7 4.61 16.06 -9.20
C ASP A 7 4.85 17.48 -8.66
N GLU A 8 3.85 18.07 -8.00
CA GLU A 8 3.97 19.34 -7.28
C GLU A 8 4.34 19.14 -5.80
N VAL A 9 4.26 17.90 -5.29
CA VAL A 9 4.56 17.60 -3.88
C VAL A 9 6.08 17.54 -3.66
N THR A 10 6.55 18.35 -2.72
CA THR A 10 7.94 18.43 -2.29
C THR A 10 8.08 18.21 -0.79
N ALA A 11 9.29 17.97 -0.30
CA ALA A 11 9.53 17.83 1.13
C ALA A 11 9.10 19.07 1.93
N SER A 12 9.20 20.27 1.33
CA SER A 12 8.89 21.54 1.98
C SER A 12 7.40 21.85 2.08
N ASN A 13 6.55 21.23 1.25
CA ASN A 13 5.11 21.49 1.26
C ASN A 13 4.28 20.34 1.89
N LEU A 14 4.94 19.34 2.49
CA LEU A 14 4.26 18.31 3.27
C LEU A 14 3.52 18.94 4.45
N VAL A 15 2.28 18.48 4.67
CA VAL A 15 1.43 18.98 5.76
C VAL A 15 1.58 18.07 6.97
N LYS A 16 1.98 18.64 8.11
CA LYS A 16 2.03 17.94 9.38
C LYS A 16 0.70 18.08 10.11
N VAL A 17 0.13 16.97 10.57
CA VAL A 17 -1.13 16.94 11.31
C VAL A 17 -1.00 16.12 12.59
N ASN A 18 -1.84 16.42 13.60
CA ASN A 18 -2.01 15.56 14.76
C ASN A 18 -3.06 14.46 14.49
N LEU A 19 -3.30 13.60 15.50
CA LEU A 19 -4.30 12.53 15.40
C LEU A 19 -5.76 13.04 15.52
N ASP A 20 -5.97 14.31 15.79
CA ASP A 20 -7.29 14.96 15.75
C ASP A 20 -7.58 15.58 14.37
N GLY A 21 -6.59 15.58 13.46
CA GLY A 21 -6.70 16.13 12.12
C GLY A 21 -6.32 17.61 12.00
N ASP A 22 -5.86 18.22 13.10
CA ASP A 22 -5.43 19.62 13.09
C ASP A 22 -4.06 19.77 12.44
N VAL A 23 -3.90 20.76 11.59
CA VAL A 23 -2.61 21.12 10.99
C VAL A 23 -1.68 21.69 12.06
N ILE A 24 -0.48 21.12 12.18
CA ILE A 24 0.56 21.57 13.11
C ILE A 24 1.56 22.46 12.36
N GLY A 25 1.66 23.72 12.79
CA GLY A 25 2.50 24.72 12.16
C GLY A 25 1.81 25.48 11.04
N GLU A 26 2.60 26.14 10.20
CA GLU A 26 2.10 26.92 9.07
C GLU A 26 2.04 26.04 7.80
N SER A 27 0.93 26.06 7.10
CA SER A 27 0.77 25.43 5.80
C SER A 27 -0.27 26.19 4.99
N GLU A 28 0.01 26.42 3.73
CA GLU A 28 -0.96 26.94 2.75
C GLU A 28 -1.95 25.85 2.32
N TRP A 29 -1.59 24.59 2.56
CA TRP A 29 -2.33 23.41 2.11
C TRP A 29 -3.06 22.76 3.28
N GLY A 30 -4.27 22.32 3.04
CA GLY A 30 -4.98 21.44 3.95
C GLY A 30 -4.65 19.98 3.70
N ILE A 31 -5.43 19.10 4.30
CA ILE A 31 -5.38 17.65 4.10
C ILE A 31 -6.67 17.16 3.46
N ASN A 32 -6.61 16.02 2.77
CA ASN A 32 -7.81 15.33 2.30
C ASN A 32 -8.49 14.64 3.50
N PRO A 33 -9.73 15.02 3.89
CA PRO A 33 -10.41 14.42 5.03
C PRO A 33 -10.59 12.90 4.92
N ALA A 34 -10.91 12.39 3.73
CA ALA A 34 -11.07 10.96 3.51
C ALA A 34 -9.75 10.19 3.72
N GLY A 35 -8.65 10.74 3.17
CA GLY A 35 -7.32 10.19 3.40
C GLY A 35 -6.94 10.23 4.88
N TYR A 36 -7.26 11.32 5.58
CA TYR A 36 -6.98 11.43 7.00
C TYR A 36 -7.65 10.33 7.82
N VAL A 37 -8.94 10.05 7.60
CA VAL A 37 -9.68 9.00 8.35
C VAL A 37 -9.01 7.63 8.18
N ILE A 38 -8.63 7.26 6.95
CA ILE A 38 -7.95 5.99 6.66
C ILE A 38 -6.59 5.90 7.37
N HIS A 39 -5.77 6.96 7.25
CA HIS A 39 -4.42 6.96 7.81
C HIS A 39 -4.43 7.03 9.33
N SER A 40 -5.23 7.92 9.92
CA SER A 40 -5.31 8.07 11.39
C SER A 40 -5.84 6.82 12.06
N ALA A 41 -6.83 6.12 11.47
CA ALA A 41 -7.35 4.86 11.98
C ALA A 41 -6.24 3.83 12.26
N ILE A 42 -5.28 3.74 11.36
CA ILE A 42 -4.18 2.78 11.47
C ILE A 42 -3.10 3.31 12.42
N HIS A 43 -2.69 4.57 12.29
CA HIS A 43 -1.68 5.17 13.16
C HIS A 43 -2.08 5.21 14.63
N GLU A 44 -3.38 5.33 14.95
CA GLU A 44 -3.89 5.34 16.33
C GLU A 44 -3.77 3.99 17.03
N VAL A 45 -3.86 2.87 16.30
CA VAL A 45 -4.06 1.54 16.89
C VAL A 45 -2.91 0.59 16.62
N VAL A 46 -2.27 0.68 15.45
CA VAL A 46 -1.21 -0.25 15.04
C VAL A 46 0.15 0.30 15.48
N GLU A 47 0.72 -0.28 16.53
CA GLU A 47 1.97 0.17 17.17
C GLU A 47 3.13 0.32 16.17
N ASP A 48 3.28 -0.64 15.25
CA ASP A 48 4.35 -0.67 14.23
C ASP A 48 4.03 0.17 12.97
N ALA A 49 2.91 0.89 12.93
CA ALA A 49 2.52 1.70 11.78
C ALA A 49 3.26 3.05 11.73
N GLN A 50 4.57 3.00 11.45
CA GLN A 50 5.35 4.22 11.26
C GLN A 50 5.13 4.85 9.87
N CYS A 51 4.65 4.07 8.91
CA CYS A 51 4.29 4.53 7.58
C CYS A 51 3.03 3.80 7.09
N VAL A 52 2.06 4.55 6.61
CA VAL A 52 0.87 4.05 5.91
C VAL A 52 0.87 4.62 4.51
N ILE A 53 0.72 3.77 3.50
CA ILE A 53 0.62 4.17 2.09
C ILE A 53 -0.72 3.68 1.56
N HIS A 54 -1.46 4.58 0.91
CA HIS A 54 -2.71 4.27 0.22
C HIS A 54 -2.65 4.85 -1.19
N ILE A 55 -3.02 4.05 -2.19
CA ILE A 55 -2.96 4.44 -3.60
C ILE A 55 -4.17 3.94 -4.41
N HIS A 56 -4.47 4.67 -5.48
CA HIS A 56 -5.55 4.39 -6.45
C HIS A 56 -4.99 4.11 -7.84
N THR A 57 -4.02 3.19 -7.97
CA THR A 57 -3.54 2.80 -9.30
C THR A 57 -4.64 2.10 -10.08
N THR A 58 -4.62 2.23 -11.41
CA THR A 58 -5.62 1.57 -12.27
C THR A 58 -5.68 0.06 -12.02
N ALA A 59 -4.52 -0.60 -11.91
CA ALA A 59 -4.47 -2.04 -11.67
C ALA A 59 -4.96 -2.42 -10.26
N GLY A 60 -4.58 -1.65 -9.23
CA GLY A 60 -5.04 -1.86 -7.86
C GLY A 60 -6.54 -1.68 -7.73
N MET A 61 -7.10 -0.63 -8.33
CA MET A 61 -8.54 -0.40 -8.35
C MET A 61 -9.26 -1.49 -9.15
N ALA A 62 -8.78 -1.85 -10.34
CA ALA A 62 -9.39 -2.91 -11.14
C ALA A 62 -9.44 -4.24 -10.38
N LEU A 63 -8.33 -4.62 -9.73
CA LEU A 63 -8.29 -5.83 -8.92
C LEU A 63 -9.19 -5.74 -7.70
N SER A 64 -9.31 -4.59 -7.06
CA SER A 64 -10.19 -4.40 -5.90
C SER A 64 -11.67 -4.63 -6.22
N CYS A 65 -12.07 -4.53 -7.49
CA CYS A 65 -13.42 -4.80 -7.97
C CYS A 65 -13.69 -6.30 -8.23
N LEU A 66 -12.65 -7.15 -8.26
CA LEU A 66 -12.83 -8.57 -8.52
C LEU A 66 -13.29 -9.31 -7.27
N ALA A 67 -14.38 -10.05 -7.35
CA ALA A 67 -14.94 -10.80 -6.22
C ALA A 67 -13.95 -11.81 -5.64
N GLU A 68 -13.17 -12.50 -6.49
CA GLU A 68 -12.14 -13.45 -6.10
C GLU A 68 -10.90 -12.80 -5.47
N GLY A 69 -10.66 -11.51 -5.71
CA GLY A 69 -9.51 -10.79 -5.21
C GLY A 69 -8.18 -11.20 -5.87
N LEU A 70 -7.07 -11.05 -5.13
CA LEU A 70 -5.74 -11.41 -5.58
C LEU A 70 -5.58 -12.94 -5.56
N ARG A 71 -5.14 -13.48 -6.69
CA ARG A 71 -4.82 -14.91 -6.87
C ARG A 71 -3.31 -15.13 -6.81
N THR A 72 -2.89 -16.37 -6.54
CA THR A 72 -1.48 -16.73 -6.49
C THR A 72 -1.07 -17.40 -7.79
N GLU A 73 -0.61 -16.61 -8.74
CA GLU A 73 -0.33 -17.00 -10.13
C GLU A 73 1.10 -16.66 -10.57
N THR A 74 1.85 -15.89 -9.74
CA THR A 74 3.21 -15.43 -10.06
C THR A 74 4.13 -15.46 -8.84
N ILE A 75 5.41 -15.16 -9.06
CA ILE A 75 6.37 -14.99 -7.96
C ILE A 75 6.03 -13.80 -7.05
N TYR A 76 5.36 -12.75 -7.58
CA TYR A 76 5.05 -11.55 -6.80
C TYR A 76 3.95 -11.80 -5.77
N ASP A 77 2.94 -12.56 -6.14
CA ASP A 77 1.82 -12.93 -5.27
C ASP A 77 2.16 -14.16 -4.41
N ALA A 78 2.95 -15.10 -4.90
CA ALA A 78 3.36 -16.29 -4.14
C ALA A 78 4.08 -15.93 -2.82
N VAL A 79 4.91 -14.89 -2.81
CA VAL A 79 5.62 -14.47 -1.59
C VAL A 79 4.76 -13.67 -0.60
N ILE A 80 3.59 -13.21 -1.02
CA ILE A 80 2.61 -12.51 -0.18
C ILE A 80 1.30 -13.30 -0.02
N ASP A 81 1.30 -14.57 -0.43
CA ASP A 81 0.13 -15.44 -0.32
C ASP A 81 -0.35 -15.52 1.13
N GLY A 82 -1.65 -15.27 1.35
CA GLY A 82 -2.22 -15.21 2.68
C GLY A 82 -1.88 -13.95 3.49
N GLU A 83 -1.05 -13.02 2.98
CA GLU A 83 -0.63 -11.81 3.70
C GLU A 83 -1.44 -10.55 3.36
N VAL A 84 -2.44 -10.67 2.49
CA VAL A 84 -3.30 -9.55 2.08
C VAL A 84 -4.65 -9.64 2.80
N ALA A 85 -5.03 -8.56 3.46
CA ALA A 85 -6.35 -8.36 4.05
C ALA A 85 -7.31 -7.74 3.01
N TYR A 86 -8.60 -7.80 3.32
CA TYR A 86 -9.64 -7.16 2.51
C TYR A 86 -10.59 -6.37 3.41
N HIS A 87 -10.99 -5.20 2.93
CA HIS A 87 -12.00 -4.38 3.59
C HIS A 87 -13.09 -4.02 2.59
N ASP A 88 -14.35 -4.27 2.95
CA ASP A 88 -15.49 -4.00 2.08
C ASP A 88 -15.72 -2.48 1.95
N PHE A 89 -16.20 -2.07 0.76
CA PHE A 89 -16.50 -0.67 0.48
C PHE A 89 -17.78 -0.21 1.17
N GLU A 90 -17.67 0.73 2.08
CA GLU A 90 -18.81 1.32 2.80
C GLU A 90 -19.16 2.75 2.33
N GLY A 91 -18.56 3.20 1.22
CA GLY A 91 -18.71 4.55 0.69
C GLY A 91 -17.42 5.36 0.79
N VAL A 92 -17.50 6.68 0.61
CA VAL A 92 -16.33 7.54 0.80
C VAL A 92 -16.05 7.65 2.29
N THR A 93 -14.85 7.25 2.70
CA THR A 93 -14.41 7.19 4.09
C THR A 93 -14.28 8.60 4.69
N LEU A 94 -15.34 9.09 5.30
CA LEU A 94 -15.42 10.42 5.93
C LEU A 94 -15.83 10.36 7.40
N PHE A 95 -16.20 9.18 7.89
CA PHE A 95 -16.80 9.02 9.22
C PHE A 95 -15.87 8.27 10.17
N GLU A 96 -15.69 8.80 11.36
CA GLU A 96 -14.91 8.17 12.45
C GLU A 96 -15.39 6.73 12.78
N ALA A 97 -16.69 6.45 12.58
CA ALA A 97 -17.27 5.12 12.79
C ALA A 97 -16.70 4.01 11.88
N GLU A 98 -16.02 4.37 10.80
CA GLU A 98 -15.37 3.42 9.88
C GLU A 98 -14.00 2.95 10.40
N LYS A 99 -13.30 3.78 11.21
CA LYS A 99 -11.97 3.49 11.73
C LYS A 99 -11.85 2.11 12.40
N PRO A 100 -12.71 1.72 13.37
CA PRO A 100 -12.61 0.40 14.00
C PRO A 100 -12.77 -0.77 13.03
N LYS A 101 -13.61 -0.62 12.00
CA LYS A 101 -13.86 -1.66 11.00
C LYS A 101 -12.65 -1.85 10.09
N LEU A 102 -12.03 -0.74 9.67
CA LEU A 102 -10.82 -0.75 8.87
C LEU A 102 -9.67 -1.46 9.59
N VAL A 103 -9.46 -1.11 10.87
CA VAL A 103 -8.45 -1.76 11.74
C VAL A 103 -8.75 -3.23 11.94
N ALA A 104 -10.02 -3.60 12.20
CA ALA A 104 -10.43 -5.00 12.35
C ALA A 104 -10.19 -5.80 11.06
N SER A 105 -10.46 -5.21 9.90
CA SER A 105 -10.20 -5.84 8.58
C SER A 105 -8.71 -6.04 8.33
N LEU A 106 -7.87 -5.08 8.69
CA LEU A 106 -6.42 -5.20 8.55
C LEU A 106 -5.86 -6.32 9.44
N GLY A 107 -6.32 -6.40 10.68
CA GLY A 107 -5.82 -7.37 11.67
C GLY A 107 -4.31 -7.24 11.87
N SER A 108 -3.59 -8.34 11.77
CA SER A 108 -2.12 -8.38 11.88
C SER A 108 -1.39 -8.23 10.53
N LYS A 109 -2.12 -8.03 9.43
CA LYS A 109 -1.57 -7.95 8.08
C LYS A 109 -0.90 -6.59 7.85
N LYS A 110 -0.02 -6.55 6.86
CA LYS A 110 0.69 -5.33 6.43
C LYS A 110 0.23 -4.81 5.08
N MET A 111 -0.61 -5.57 4.37
CA MET A 111 -1.16 -5.24 3.07
C MET A 111 -2.68 -5.44 3.09
N MET A 112 -3.42 -4.53 2.48
CA MET A 112 -4.87 -4.61 2.39
C MET A 112 -5.36 -4.11 1.04
N ILE A 113 -6.32 -4.83 0.49
CA ILE A 113 -7.13 -4.39 -0.64
C ILE A 113 -8.45 -3.83 -0.10
N LEU A 114 -8.64 -2.54 -0.31
CA LEU A 114 -9.92 -1.88 -0.07
C LEU A 114 -10.82 -2.17 -1.27
N ARG A 115 -11.86 -2.98 -1.07
CA ARG A 115 -12.80 -3.39 -2.14
C ARG A 115 -13.38 -2.18 -2.85
N ASN A 116 -13.40 -2.20 -4.19
CA ASN A 116 -13.90 -1.12 -5.05
C ASN A 116 -13.23 0.25 -4.82
N HIS A 117 -12.02 0.27 -4.21
CA HIS A 117 -11.40 1.52 -3.79
C HIS A 117 -9.90 1.58 -4.16
N GLY A 118 -9.07 0.69 -3.63
CA GLY A 118 -7.64 0.75 -3.89
C GLY A 118 -6.79 -0.14 -2.99
N LEU A 119 -5.52 0.23 -2.83
CA LEU A 119 -4.54 -0.54 -2.07
C LEU A 119 -4.05 0.24 -0.86
N LEU A 120 -3.79 -0.47 0.24
CA LEU A 120 -3.23 0.10 1.46
C LEU A 120 -2.12 -0.80 1.98
N THR A 121 -1.03 -0.19 2.47
CA THR A 121 0.04 -0.92 3.14
C THR A 121 0.54 -0.18 4.37
N VAL A 122 1.07 -0.96 5.32
CA VAL A 122 1.57 -0.49 6.60
C VAL A 122 2.98 -1.01 6.80
N GLY A 123 3.89 -0.16 7.26
CA GLY A 123 5.27 -0.55 7.53
C GLY A 123 5.85 0.15 8.75
N ARG A 124 6.90 -0.46 9.31
CA ARG A 124 7.71 0.12 10.40
C ARG A 124 8.64 1.24 9.91
N SER A 125 8.75 1.37 8.59
CA SER A 125 9.52 2.41 7.92
C SER A 125 8.91 2.73 6.56
N ILE A 126 9.27 3.89 5.98
CA ILE A 126 8.87 4.26 4.61
C ILE A 126 9.36 3.22 3.59
N PRO A 127 10.63 2.74 3.62
CA PRO A 127 11.07 1.70 2.72
C PRO A 127 10.27 0.39 2.83
N GLU A 128 9.90 -0.04 4.04
CA GLU A 128 9.12 -1.26 4.23
C GLU A 128 7.71 -1.12 3.65
N ALA A 129 6.98 -0.05 4.02
CA ALA A 129 5.63 0.19 3.51
C ALA A 129 5.63 0.31 1.98
N PHE A 130 6.63 1.02 1.41
CA PHE A 130 6.78 1.17 -0.03
C PHE A 130 7.02 -0.18 -0.73
N MET A 131 7.87 -1.04 -0.17
CA MET A 131 8.15 -2.36 -0.76
C MET A 131 6.91 -3.27 -0.75
N PHE A 132 6.10 -3.23 0.31
CA PHE A 132 4.81 -3.91 0.32
C PHE A 132 3.88 -3.36 -0.75
N MET A 133 3.77 -2.04 -0.86
CA MET A 133 2.93 -1.40 -1.87
C MET A 133 3.39 -1.70 -3.29
N TRP A 134 4.69 -1.59 -3.55
CA TRP A 134 5.25 -1.91 -4.87
C TRP A 134 4.97 -3.35 -5.28
N ARG A 135 5.12 -4.30 -4.36
CA ARG A 135 4.86 -5.72 -4.62
C ARG A 135 3.39 -6.00 -4.85
N LEU A 136 2.53 -5.51 -3.95
CA LEU A 136 1.08 -5.68 -4.06
C LEU A 136 0.55 -5.09 -5.38
N ASN A 137 0.96 -3.86 -5.71
CA ASN A 137 0.57 -3.22 -6.97
C ASN A 137 1.07 -4.00 -8.19
N ARG A 138 2.32 -4.51 -8.15
CA ARG A 138 2.87 -5.32 -9.25
C ARG A 138 2.10 -6.63 -9.42
N ALA A 139 1.70 -7.29 -8.34
CA ALA A 139 0.86 -8.48 -8.40
C ALA A 139 -0.50 -8.16 -9.05
N CYS A 140 -1.13 -7.04 -8.68
CA CYS A 140 -2.37 -6.56 -9.32
C CYS A 140 -2.18 -6.31 -10.81
N GLU A 141 -1.12 -5.59 -11.22
CA GLU A 141 -0.83 -5.31 -12.63
C GLU A 141 -0.70 -6.58 -13.46
N ILE A 142 0.02 -7.57 -12.93
CA ILE A 142 0.26 -8.83 -13.65
C ILE A 142 -1.04 -9.65 -13.74
N GLN A 143 -1.80 -9.77 -12.65
CA GLN A 143 -3.07 -10.52 -12.66
C GLN A 143 -4.05 -9.90 -13.66
N ILE A 144 -4.26 -8.58 -13.64
CA ILE A 144 -5.17 -7.91 -14.58
C ILE A 144 -4.71 -8.11 -16.02
N ALA A 145 -3.40 -8.01 -16.30
CA ALA A 145 -2.87 -8.23 -17.63
C ALA A 145 -3.02 -9.68 -18.10
N ALA A 146 -2.71 -10.65 -17.23
CA ALA A 146 -2.81 -12.08 -17.53
C ALA A 146 -4.26 -12.50 -17.83
N HIS A 147 -5.21 -12.10 -16.97
CA HIS A 147 -6.63 -12.42 -17.15
C HIS A 147 -7.27 -11.63 -18.31
N GLY A 148 -6.74 -10.45 -18.64
CA GLY A 148 -7.12 -9.72 -19.85
C GLY A 148 -6.66 -10.41 -21.15
N ALA A 149 -5.57 -11.17 -21.07
CA ALA A 149 -5.03 -11.92 -22.23
C ALA A 149 -5.69 -13.31 -22.38
N SER A 150 -6.04 -13.98 -21.27
CA SER A 150 -6.61 -15.33 -21.29
C SER A 150 -7.39 -15.61 -20.01
N SER A 151 -8.49 -16.35 -20.12
CA SER A 151 -9.18 -16.93 -18.96
C SER A 151 -8.52 -18.20 -18.42
N ASN A 152 -7.53 -18.75 -19.14
CA ASN A 152 -6.80 -19.95 -18.76
C ASN A 152 -5.38 -19.58 -18.29
N VAL A 153 -5.27 -19.10 -17.05
CA VAL A 153 -4.01 -18.72 -16.41
C VAL A 153 -3.47 -19.91 -15.63
N LEU A 154 -2.16 -20.16 -15.76
CA LEU A 154 -1.49 -21.26 -15.07
C LEU A 154 -1.31 -20.91 -13.59
N PRO A 155 -1.86 -21.68 -12.64
CA PRO A 155 -1.69 -21.43 -11.21
C PRO A 155 -0.29 -21.83 -10.73
N VAL A 156 0.21 -21.17 -9.69
CA VAL A 156 1.41 -21.61 -8.96
C VAL A 156 1.02 -22.77 -8.04
N SER A 157 1.85 -23.82 -7.99
CA SER A 157 1.60 -24.97 -7.10
C SER A 157 1.81 -24.60 -5.62
N ASP A 158 1.08 -25.26 -4.71
CA ASP A 158 1.20 -25.03 -3.25
C ASP A 158 2.64 -25.20 -2.75
N SER A 159 3.38 -26.19 -3.30
CA SER A 159 4.78 -26.42 -2.96
C SER A 159 5.68 -25.25 -3.40
N ALA A 160 5.42 -24.66 -4.56
CA ALA A 160 6.16 -23.49 -5.04
C ALA A 160 5.81 -22.23 -4.24
N ILE A 161 4.56 -22.06 -3.82
CA ILE A 161 4.13 -21.00 -2.93
C ILE A 161 4.87 -21.10 -1.60
N ALA A 162 4.83 -22.26 -0.95
CA ALA A 162 5.50 -22.50 0.33
C ALA A 162 7.02 -22.25 0.24
N ALA A 163 7.67 -22.74 -0.81
CA ALA A 163 9.10 -22.52 -1.04
C ALA A 163 9.41 -21.02 -1.28
N SER A 164 8.56 -20.29 -2.02
CA SER A 164 8.73 -18.87 -2.28
C SER A 164 8.60 -18.02 -1.02
N LYS A 165 7.63 -18.34 -0.15
CA LYS A 165 7.46 -17.69 1.15
C LYS A 165 8.69 -17.92 2.04
N ALA A 166 9.12 -19.17 2.21
CA ALA A 166 10.27 -19.51 3.03
C ALA A 166 11.56 -18.82 2.54
N ALA A 167 11.80 -18.81 1.22
CA ALA A 167 12.93 -18.11 0.63
C ALA A 167 12.86 -16.59 0.86
N TYR A 168 11.68 -16.01 0.72
CA TYR A 168 11.49 -14.57 0.94
C TYR A 168 11.70 -14.18 2.40
N ASP A 169 11.18 -14.96 3.34
CA ASP A 169 11.39 -14.72 4.77
C ASP A 169 12.87 -14.83 5.15
N GLY A 170 13.58 -15.78 4.56
CA GLY A 170 15.03 -15.91 4.75
C GLY A 170 15.85 -14.75 4.17
N LEU A 171 15.34 -14.08 3.12
CA LEU A 171 15.99 -12.92 2.51
C LEU A 171 15.64 -11.60 3.23
N ARG A 172 14.57 -11.59 4.03
CA ARG A 172 14.19 -10.45 4.88
C ARG A 172 15.16 -10.35 6.07
N ASP A 173 16.33 -9.78 5.82
CA ASP A 173 17.26 -9.38 6.88
C ASP A 173 16.75 -8.06 7.53
N GLY A 174 15.63 -8.18 8.26
CA GLY A 174 14.93 -7.02 8.80
C GLY A 174 14.55 -6.01 7.70
N ASP A 175 14.74 -4.72 7.98
CA ASP A 175 14.43 -3.65 7.04
C ASP A 175 15.49 -3.45 5.95
N ARG A 176 16.66 -4.09 6.06
CA ARG A 176 17.80 -3.86 5.16
C ARG A 176 17.52 -4.14 3.69
N HIS A 177 16.70 -5.17 3.39
CA HIS A 177 16.33 -5.46 2.00
C HIS A 177 15.48 -4.34 1.42
N ALA A 178 14.47 -3.89 2.15
CA ALA A 178 13.60 -2.79 1.75
C ALA A 178 14.39 -1.49 1.55
N GLU A 179 15.29 -1.16 2.49
CA GLU A 179 16.16 0.02 2.39
C GLU A 179 17.05 -0.01 1.16
N LYS A 180 17.70 -1.15 0.84
CA LYS A 180 18.57 -1.27 -0.33
C LYS A 180 17.83 -0.97 -1.63
N VAL A 181 16.64 -1.55 -1.80
CA VAL A 181 15.82 -1.36 -3.00
C VAL A 181 15.28 0.07 -3.05
N PHE A 182 14.75 0.58 -1.95
CA PHE A 182 14.24 1.94 -1.84
C PHE A 182 15.33 2.98 -2.16
N ASN A 183 16.54 2.83 -1.60
CA ASN A 183 17.67 3.71 -1.89
C ASN A 183 18.12 3.62 -3.36
N ALA A 184 17.95 2.46 -4.03
CA ALA A 184 18.23 2.37 -5.46
C ALA A 184 17.21 3.17 -6.28
N LEU A 185 15.94 3.17 -5.87
CA LEU A 185 14.88 3.96 -6.50
C LEU A 185 15.06 5.46 -6.22
N LEU A 186 15.47 5.85 -5.02
CA LEU A 186 15.83 7.25 -4.72
C LEU A 186 16.95 7.74 -5.64
N ARG A 187 18.03 6.96 -5.80
CA ARG A 187 19.10 7.32 -6.75
C ARG A 187 18.62 7.39 -8.20
N LYS A 188 17.58 6.65 -8.56
CA LYS A 188 16.96 6.74 -9.88
C LYS A 188 16.18 8.03 -10.03
N ILE A 189 15.30 8.35 -9.07
CA ILE A 189 14.49 9.58 -9.13
C ILE A 189 15.35 10.83 -9.07
N ASP A 190 16.40 10.86 -8.26
CA ASP A 190 17.37 11.95 -8.19
C ASP A 190 18.00 12.30 -9.55
N ARG A 191 18.14 11.31 -10.44
CA ARG A 191 18.66 11.54 -11.81
C ARG A 191 17.59 11.97 -12.79
N ILE A 192 16.33 11.69 -12.49
CA ILE A 192 15.19 12.03 -13.37
C ILE A 192 14.67 13.42 -13.00
N ASP A 193 14.39 13.62 -11.73
CA ASP A 193 13.84 14.87 -11.20
C ASP A 193 14.15 14.99 -9.69
N PRO A 194 15.12 15.83 -9.29
CA PRO A 194 15.45 16.07 -7.89
C PRO A 194 14.57 17.13 -7.22
N SER A 195 13.57 17.70 -7.91
CA SER A 195 12.78 18.85 -7.43
C SER A 195 11.88 18.53 -6.21
N TYR A 196 11.69 17.26 -5.91
CA TYR A 196 10.91 16.82 -4.73
C TYR A 196 11.60 17.13 -3.38
N ARG A 197 12.85 17.52 -3.36
CA ARG A 197 13.65 17.84 -2.16
C ARG A 197 13.32 19.18 -1.56
#